data_5a21e227602591f0aa2a96654dd79125
#
_entry.id   5a21e227602591f0aa2a96654dd79125
#
_cell.length_a   1.000
_cell.length_b   1.000
_cell.length_c   1.000
_cell.angle_alpha   90.00
_cell.angle_beta   90.00
_cell.angle_gamma   90.00
#
_symmetry.space_group_name_H-M   'P 1'
#
loop_
_entity.id
_entity.type
_entity.pdbx_description
1 polymer ?
#
loop_
_entity_poly.entity_id
_entity_poly.type
_entity_poly.pdbx_seq_one_letter_code
_entity_poly.pdbx_strand_id
1 'polypeptide(L)'
;MLAHAQAMFVRGSGKKYRQVVDLVRGMRATEALSYLRFVNKRATYYIAKVLASAIANAKNKGLDTDGLVISRITADDGPRWKRFRPAAFGRATEILKRTSHIRVELDMPAGGAPVKAAPAEEEEKAVEKKRPKISLRRKPAKKAAGKK
;
A
#
# COMPACT_ATOMS: atom_id res chain seq x y z
N MET A 1 3.73 -22.09 -6.13
CA MET A 1 4.57 -21.01 -5.60
C MET A 1 5.78 -20.84 -6.48
N LEU A 2 5.78 -19.79 -7.32
CA LEU A 2 6.81 -19.55 -8.33
C LEU A 2 7.91 -18.62 -7.80
N ALA A 3 7.54 -17.55 -7.11
CA ALA A 3 8.47 -16.63 -6.49
C ALA A 3 8.01 -16.20 -5.11
N HIS A 4 8.95 -15.90 -4.24
CA HIS A 4 8.64 -15.40 -2.89
C HIS A 4 9.69 -14.39 -2.42
N ALA A 5 9.29 -13.57 -1.47
CA ALA A 5 10.20 -12.74 -0.70
C ALA A 5 9.69 -12.61 0.74
N GLN A 6 10.64 -12.40 1.65
CA GLN A 6 10.36 -12.34 3.08
C GLN A 6 11.19 -11.23 3.72
N ALA A 7 10.57 -10.45 4.59
CA ALA A 7 11.26 -9.52 5.48
C ALA A 7 11.02 -9.93 6.93
N MET A 8 12.09 -10.21 7.65
CA MET A 8 12.04 -10.60 9.06
C MET A 8 12.32 -9.39 9.98
N PHE A 9 11.80 -9.45 11.20
CA PHE A 9 12.03 -8.46 12.28
C PHE A 9 11.70 -7.02 11.92
N VAL A 10 10.72 -6.81 11.04
CA VAL A 10 10.26 -5.47 10.67
C VAL A 10 9.63 -4.80 11.88
N ARG A 11 10.07 -3.58 12.23
CA ARG A 11 9.59 -2.84 13.38
C ARG A 11 8.14 -2.40 13.21
N GLY A 12 7.24 -3.00 13.97
CA GLY A 12 5.82 -2.69 13.98
C GLY A 12 4.98 -3.83 14.54
N SER A 13 3.72 -3.57 14.79
CA SER A 13 2.76 -4.57 15.25
C SER A 13 2.14 -5.31 14.06
N GLY A 14 2.06 -6.63 14.11
CA GLY A 14 1.42 -7.47 13.08
C GLY A 14 -0.01 -7.03 12.76
N LYS A 15 -0.79 -6.60 13.75
CA LYS A 15 -2.15 -6.07 13.54
C LYS A 15 -2.18 -4.91 12.51
N LYS A 16 -1.17 -4.02 12.53
CA LYS A 16 -1.09 -2.88 11.58
C LYS A 16 -0.70 -3.34 10.17
N TYR A 17 0.13 -4.36 10.06
CA TYR A 17 0.51 -4.94 8.77
C TYR A 17 -0.63 -5.75 8.16
N ARG A 18 -1.35 -6.55 8.95
CA ARG A 18 -2.50 -7.36 8.47
C ARG A 18 -3.55 -6.50 7.80
N GLN A 19 -3.85 -5.32 8.35
CA GLN A 19 -4.80 -4.37 7.74
C GLN A 19 -4.42 -3.98 6.29
N VAL A 20 -3.14 -3.89 5.96
CA VAL A 20 -2.67 -3.54 4.61
C VAL A 20 -2.52 -4.79 3.75
N VAL A 21 -2.10 -5.91 4.34
CA VAL A 21 -2.01 -7.22 3.70
C VAL A 21 -3.36 -7.64 3.12
N ASP A 22 -4.44 -7.46 3.89
CA ASP A 22 -5.79 -7.84 3.46
C ASP A 22 -6.32 -7.02 2.27
N LEU A 23 -5.79 -5.81 2.06
CA LEU A 23 -6.15 -4.97 0.91
C LEU A 23 -5.57 -5.49 -0.41
N VAL A 24 -4.37 -6.09 -0.36
CA VAL A 24 -3.63 -6.49 -1.59
C VAL A 24 -3.68 -8.00 -1.85
N ARG A 25 -4.30 -8.77 -0.98
CA ARG A 25 -4.42 -10.23 -1.14
C ARG A 25 -5.24 -10.57 -2.39
N GLY A 26 -4.69 -11.44 -3.26
CA GLY A 26 -5.35 -11.89 -4.49
C GLY A 26 -5.31 -10.89 -5.64
N MET A 27 -4.63 -9.75 -5.50
CA MET A 27 -4.43 -8.78 -6.58
C MET A 27 -3.25 -9.18 -7.48
N ARG A 28 -3.20 -8.64 -8.69
CA ARG A 28 -2.01 -8.70 -9.54
C ARG A 28 -0.86 -7.94 -8.89
N ALA A 29 0.35 -8.47 -8.99
CA ALA A 29 1.51 -7.92 -8.30
C ALA A 29 1.85 -6.48 -8.72
N THR A 30 1.70 -6.15 -10.01
CA THR A 30 1.91 -4.81 -10.56
C THR A 30 0.85 -3.81 -10.10
N GLU A 31 -0.42 -4.22 -10.11
CA GLU A 31 -1.54 -3.40 -9.61
C GLU A 31 -1.44 -3.15 -8.10
N ALA A 32 -1.08 -4.18 -7.33
CA ALA A 32 -0.87 -4.08 -5.90
C ALA A 32 0.22 -3.07 -5.53
N LEU A 33 1.33 -3.01 -6.29
CA LEU A 33 2.37 -1.99 -6.09
C LEU A 33 1.83 -0.57 -6.33
N SER A 34 1.05 -0.38 -7.37
CA SER A 34 0.44 0.92 -7.68
C SER A 34 -0.57 1.31 -6.61
N TYR A 35 -1.44 0.39 -6.19
CA TYR A 35 -2.42 0.61 -5.13
C TYR A 35 -1.77 0.97 -3.79
N LEU A 36 -0.69 0.28 -3.41
CA LEU A 36 0.03 0.55 -2.17
C LEU A 36 0.61 1.98 -2.11
N ARG A 37 0.86 2.65 -3.23
CA ARG A 37 1.36 4.04 -3.24
C ARG A 37 0.31 5.05 -2.75
N PHE A 38 -0.98 4.74 -2.92
CA PHE A 38 -2.08 5.63 -2.52
C PHE A 38 -2.52 5.41 -1.07
N VAL A 39 -2.21 4.25 -0.48
CA VAL A 39 -2.60 3.92 0.90
C VAL A 39 -1.71 4.65 1.90
N ASN A 40 -2.26 5.64 2.62
CA ASN A 40 -1.53 6.42 3.62
C ASN A 40 -1.38 5.67 4.96
N LYS A 41 -0.55 4.61 4.97
CA LYS A 41 -0.18 3.86 6.18
C LYS A 41 1.31 3.53 6.16
N ARG A 42 2.01 3.72 7.28
CA ARG A 42 3.44 3.39 7.39
C ARG A 42 3.76 1.91 7.05
N ALA A 43 2.82 1.01 7.30
CA ALA A 43 2.95 -0.42 6.99
C ALA A 43 3.13 -0.67 5.49
N THR A 44 2.50 0.15 4.65
CA THR A 44 2.54 0.08 3.18
C THR A 44 3.95 0.11 2.62
N TYR A 45 4.80 0.98 3.15
CA TYR A 45 6.19 1.12 2.72
C TYR A 45 6.98 -0.21 2.82
N TYR A 46 6.82 -0.94 3.91
CA TYR A 46 7.52 -2.21 4.10
C TYR A 46 6.95 -3.31 3.22
N ILE A 47 5.62 -3.37 3.08
CA ILE A 47 4.93 -4.35 2.24
C ILE A 47 5.28 -4.12 0.77
N ALA A 48 5.28 -2.87 0.29
CA ALA A 48 5.67 -2.53 -1.07
C ALA A 48 7.12 -2.96 -1.39
N LYS A 49 8.06 -2.78 -0.46
CA LYS A 49 9.45 -3.24 -0.63
C LYS A 49 9.55 -4.76 -0.75
N VAL A 50 8.83 -5.50 0.10
CA VAL A 50 8.85 -6.97 0.06
C VAL A 50 8.21 -7.46 -1.25
N LEU A 51 7.11 -6.83 -1.68
CA LEU A 51 6.45 -7.17 -2.93
C LEU A 51 7.35 -6.87 -4.14
N ALA A 52 8.02 -5.72 -4.17
CA ALA A 52 8.98 -5.38 -5.22
C ALA A 52 10.15 -6.39 -5.28
N SER A 53 10.64 -6.85 -4.12
CA SER A 53 11.65 -7.91 -4.04
C SER A 53 11.13 -9.23 -4.58
N ALA A 54 9.88 -9.61 -4.28
CA ALA A 54 9.26 -10.82 -4.81
C ALA A 54 9.12 -10.79 -6.35
N ILE A 55 8.73 -9.65 -6.90
CA ILE A 55 8.65 -9.43 -8.36
C ILE A 55 10.05 -9.53 -9.00
N ALA A 56 11.07 -8.91 -8.39
CA ALA A 56 12.45 -9.01 -8.87
C ALA A 56 12.95 -10.46 -8.86
N ASN A 57 12.63 -11.22 -7.81
CA ASN A 57 12.96 -12.63 -7.72
C ASN A 57 12.26 -13.47 -8.81
N ALA A 58 11.01 -13.13 -9.14
CA ALA A 58 10.28 -13.75 -10.24
C ALA A 58 10.96 -13.45 -11.60
N LYS A 59 11.31 -12.18 -11.82
CA LYS A 59 12.03 -11.74 -13.04
C LYS A 59 13.38 -12.44 -13.20
N ASN A 60 14.14 -12.60 -12.12
CA ASN A 60 15.41 -13.32 -12.12
C ASN A 60 15.25 -14.81 -12.47
N LYS A 61 14.08 -15.38 -12.22
CA LYS A 61 13.72 -16.75 -12.61
C LYS A 61 13.18 -16.86 -14.03
N GLY A 62 13.13 -15.76 -14.79
CA GLY A 62 12.63 -15.72 -16.17
C GLY A 62 11.11 -15.82 -16.27
N LEU A 63 10.36 -15.48 -15.22
CA LEU A 63 8.91 -15.50 -15.23
C LEU A 63 8.35 -14.13 -15.67
N ASP A 64 7.28 -14.17 -16.45
CA ASP A 64 6.56 -12.96 -16.85
C ASP A 64 5.95 -12.27 -15.66
N THR A 65 6.28 -10.99 -15.49
CA THR A 65 5.85 -10.20 -14.31
C THR A 65 4.40 -9.76 -14.39
N ASP A 66 3.84 -9.61 -15.59
CA ASP A 66 2.52 -9.04 -15.81
C ASP A 66 1.37 -9.99 -15.45
N GLY A 67 1.64 -11.31 -15.49
CA GLY A 67 0.69 -12.33 -15.10
C GLY A 67 0.72 -12.74 -13.61
N LEU A 68 1.66 -12.22 -12.83
CA LEU A 68 1.84 -12.66 -11.44
C LEU A 68 0.73 -12.14 -10.51
N VAL A 69 0.19 -13.05 -9.71
CA VAL A 69 -0.83 -12.76 -8.68
C VAL A 69 -0.26 -13.07 -7.30
N ILE A 70 -0.68 -12.31 -6.31
CA ILE A 70 -0.34 -12.55 -4.91
C ILE A 70 -1.18 -13.73 -4.43
N SER A 71 -0.61 -14.94 -4.44
CA SER A 71 -1.28 -16.16 -3.98
C SER A 71 -1.41 -16.18 -2.47
N ARG A 72 -0.33 -15.82 -1.79
CA ARG A 72 -0.31 -15.76 -0.33
C ARG A 72 0.51 -14.58 0.15
N ILE A 73 -0.04 -13.87 1.12
CA ILE A 73 0.67 -12.83 1.84
C ILE A 73 0.33 -12.92 3.32
N THR A 74 1.35 -12.98 4.18
CA THR A 74 1.19 -13.12 5.63
C THR A 74 1.97 -12.04 6.37
N ALA A 75 1.46 -11.67 7.55
CA ALA A 75 2.13 -10.79 8.50
C ALA A 75 2.05 -11.45 9.90
N ASP A 76 3.13 -12.09 10.28
CA ASP A 76 3.23 -12.86 11.50
C ASP A 76 3.91 -12.02 12.60
N ASP A 77 3.54 -12.28 13.86
CA ASP A 77 4.13 -11.58 14.99
C ASP A 77 5.53 -12.13 15.27
N GLY A 78 6.51 -11.24 15.34
CA GLY A 78 7.89 -11.55 15.72
C GLY A 78 8.17 -11.30 17.20
N PRO A 79 9.43 -11.45 17.63
CA PRO A 79 9.85 -11.23 19.01
C PRO A 79 9.53 -9.82 19.48
N ARG A 80 9.26 -9.70 20.77
CA ARG A 80 8.90 -8.45 21.43
C ARG A 80 10.03 -8.01 22.33
N TRP A 81 10.58 -6.84 22.09
CA TRP A 81 11.63 -6.28 22.95
C TRP A 81 10.99 -5.47 24.06
N LYS A 82 11.27 -5.85 25.29
CA LYS A 82 10.78 -5.19 26.49
C LYS A 82 11.64 -3.96 26.80
N ARG A 83 10.99 -2.84 27.14
CA ARG A 83 11.58 -1.62 27.66
C ARG A 83 10.74 -1.18 28.84
N PHE A 84 11.37 -0.53 29.81
CA PHE A 84 10.69 -0.06 30.99
C PHE A 84 10.67 1.47 31.01
N ARG A 85 9.57 2.01 31.47
CA ARG A 85 9.40 3.42 31.77
C ARG A 85 9.17 3.58 33.26
N PRO A 86 9.94 4.44 33.96
CA PRO A 86 9.70 4.71 35.37
C PRO A 86 8.34 5.35 35.56
N ALA A 87 7.64 4.94 36.59
CA ALA A 87 6.33 5.43 37.01
C ALA A 87 6.37 5.82 38.48
N ALA A 88 5.28 6.43 38.97
CA ALA A 88 5.14 6.85 40.38
C ALA A 88 5.31 5.66 41.36
N PHE A 89 5.70 5.95 42.57
CA PHE A 89 5.91 4.97 43.65
C PHE A 89 6.93 3.87 43.35
N GLY A 90 8.00 4.19 42.58
CA GLY A 90 9.03 3.21 42.23
C GLY A 90 8.59 2.09 41.31
N ARG A 91 7.41 2.18 40.70
CA ARG A 91 6.90 1.20 39.74
C ARG A 91 7.56 1.40 38.39
N ALA A 92 7.66 0.33 37.60
CA ALA A 92 8.12 0.37 36.22
C ALA A 92 7.01 -0.14 35.28
N THR A 93 6.67 0.66 34.25
CA THR A 93 5.69 0.27 33.25
C THR A 93 6.41 -0.31 32.04
N GLU A 94 5.99 -1.50 31.60
CA GLU A 94 6.57 -2.20 30.46
C GLU A 94 6.09 -1.59 29.13
N ILE A 95 7.04 -1.34 28.22
CA ILE A 95 6.78 -0.92 26.83
C ILE A 95 7.27 -2.02 25.89
N LEU A 96 6.34 -2.64 25.17
CA LEU A 96 6.64 -3.68 24.19
C LEU A 96 6.97 -3.07 22.82
N LYS A 97 8.22 -3.20 22.38
CA LYS A 97 8.65 -2.89 21.01
C LYS A 97 8.43 -4.13 20.15
N ARG A 98 7.25 -4.19 19.50
CA ARG A 98 6.83 -5.34 18.68
C ARG A 98 7.57 -5.35 17.35
N THR A 99 7.88 -6.54 16.86
CA THR A 99 8.35 -6.79 15.49
C THR A 99 7.39 -7.74 14.77
N SER A 100 7.49 -7.80 13.46
CA SER A 100 6.66 -8.67 12.64
C SER A 100 7.46 -9.22 11.47
N HIS A 101 7.06 -10.36 10.98
CA HIS A 101 7.59 -11.00 9.78
C HIS A 101 6.57 -10.85 8.65
N ILE A 102 7.02 -10.39 7.49
CA ILE A 102 6.17 -10.23 6.31
C ILE A 102 6.68 -11.21 5.26
N ARG A 103 5.79 -12.05 4.73
CA ARG A 103 6.09 -12.99 3.66
C ARG A 103 5.09 -12.81 2.53
N VAL A 104 5.60 -12.76 1.30
CA VAL A 104 4.82 -12.63 0.06
C VAL A 104 5.18 -13.79 -0.85
N GLU A 105 4.18 -14.47 -1.38
CA GLU A 105 4.29 -15.55 -2.34
C GLU A 105 3.51 -15.15 -3.59
N LEU A 106 4.19 -15.23 -4.73
CA LEU A 106 3.63 -14.94 -6.05
C LEU A 106 3.45 -16.23 -6.82
N ASP A 107 2.33 -16.31 -7.53
CA ASP A 107 2.01 -17.44 -8.39
C ASP A 107 1.37 -16.96 -9.69
N MET A 108 1.36 -17.80 -10.73
CA MET A 108 0.55 -17.54 -11.90
C MET A 108 -0.89 -17.99 -11.63
N PRO A 109 -1.89 -17.26 -12.10
CA PRO A 109 -3.27 -17.67 -11.94
C PRO A 109 -3.48 -19.00 -12.68
N ALA A 110 -3.73 -20.07 -11.96
CA ALA A 110 -4.19 -21.31 -12.53
C ALA A 110 -5.62 -21.09 -13.05
N GLY A 111 -5.76 -20.82 -14.37
CA GLY A 111 -7.04 -20.76 -15.08
C GLY A 111 -8.17 -20.03 -14.36
N GLY A 112 -8.31 -18.74 -14.62
CA GLY A 112 -9.61 -18.06 -14.50
C GLY A 112 -10.17 -17.71 -13.12
N ALA A 113 -9.38 -17.67 -12.05
CA ALA A 113 -9.87 -17.07 -10.80
C ALA A 113 -10.05 -15.56 -10.99
N PRO A 114 -11.20 -14.96 -10.57
CA PRO A 114 -11.45 -13.54 -10.74
C PRO A 114 -10.41 -12.75 -9.97
N VAL A 115 -9.53 -12.08 -10.70
CA VAL A 115 -8.66 -11.05 -10.16
C VAL A 115 -9.59 -10.00 -9.55
N LYS A 116 -9.53 -9.79 -8.24
CA LYS A 116 -10.22 -8.67 -7.60
C LYS A 116 -9.68 -7.40 -8.26
N ALA A 117 -10.38 -6.91 -9.28
CA ALA A 117 -10.10 -5.60 -9.85
C ALA A 117 -10.22 -4.58 -8.72
N ALA A 118 -9.20 -3.75 -8.55
CA ALA A 118 -9.31 -2.61 -7.65
C ALA A 118 -10.49 -1.75 -8.10
N PRO A 119 -11.30 -1.19 -7.19
CA PRO A 119 -12.48 -0.37 -7.54
C PRO A 119 -12.07 1.03 -8.04
N ALA A 120 -11.18 1.09 -9.05
CA ALA A 120 -10.65 2.34 -9.57
C ALA A 120 -11.44 2.91 -10.75
N GLU A 121 -12.36 2.15 -11.36
CA GLU A 121 -13.07 2.65 -12.54
C GLU A 121 -14.45 3.28 -12.25
N GLU A 122 -15.01 3.06 -11.06
CA GLU A 122 -16.32 3.65 -10.72
C GLU A 122 -16.21 5.08 -10.15
N GLU A 123 -15.09 5.46 -9.55
CA GLU A 123 -14.92 6.81 -9.00
C GLU A 123 -14.59 7.86 -10.06
N GLU A 124 -13.90 7.53 -11.15
CA GLU A 124 -13.62 8.51 -12.23
C GLU A 124 -14.90 8.95 -12.95
N LYS A 125 -15.87 8.06 -13.17
CA LYS A 125 -17.13 8.41 -13.82
C LYS A 125 -18.08 9.23 -12.93
N ALA A 126 -17.91 9.15 -11.61
CA ALA A 126 -18.70 9.94 -10.66
C ALA A 126 -18.15 11.36 -10.44
N VAL A 127 -16.84 11.54 -10.56
CA VAL A 127 -16.17 12.84 -10.40
C VAL A 127 -16.36 13.72 -11.64
N GLU A 128 -16.40 13.14 -12.83
CA GLU A 128 -16.57 13.91 -14.08
C GLU A 128 -18.00 14.50 -14.21
N LYS A 129 -19.02 13.86 -13.63
CA LYS A 129 -20.39 14.39 -13.59
C LYS A 129 -20.62 15.52 -12.60
N LYS A 130 -19.70 15.80 -11.68
CA LYS A 130 -19.83 16.81 -10.62
C LYS A 130 -18.97 18.06 -10.78
N ARG A 131 -18.27 18.23 -11.91
CA ARG A 131 -17.52 19.46 -12.14
C ARG A 131 -18.49 20.60 -12.53
N PRO A 132 -18.68 21.63 -11.70
CA PRO A 132 -19.47 22.77 -12.09
C PRO A 132 -18.74 23.52 -13.22
N LYS A 133 -19.45 23.79 -14.33
CA LYS A 133 -18.95 24.64 -15.41
C LYS A 133 -18.74 26.04 -14.86
N ILE A 134 -17.53 26.38 -14.45
CA ILE A 134 -17.16 27.74 -14.07
C ILE A 134 -17.08 28.57 -15.37
N SER A 135 -18.12 29.32 -15.65
CA SER A 135 -18.08 30.33 -16.72
C SER A 135 -17.19 31.48 -16.28
N LEU A 136 -16.03 31.59 -16.89
CA LEU A 136 -15.15 32.75 -16.75
C LEU A 136 -15.81 33.98 -17.38
N ARG A 137 -16.58 34.72 -16.59
CA ARG A 137 -17.08 36.05 -16.96
C ARG A 137 -15.88 37.00 -17.01
N ARG A 138 -15.37 37.24 -18.23
CA ARG A 138 -14.37 38.29 -18.50
C ARG A 138 -14.99 39.65 -18.15
N LYS A 139 -14.46 40.34 -17.15
CA LYS A 139 -14.75 41.74 -16.88
C LYS A 139 -14.13 42.57 -17.99
N PRO A 140 -14.87 43.54 -18.60
CA PRO A 140 -14.30 44.45 -19.60
C PRO A 140 -13.33 45.43 -18.93
N ALA A 141 -12.17 45.61 -19.55
CA ALA A 141 -11.15 46.55 -19.14
C ALA A 141 -11.68 47.99 -19.23
N LYS A 142 -11.67 48.71 -18.10
CA LYS A 142 -11.96 50.12 -18.03
C LYS A 142 -10.82 50.93 -18.69
N LYS A 143 -11.08 51.48 -19.87
CA LYS A 143 -10.23 52.49 -20.53
C LYS A 143 -10.10 53.72 -19.60
N ALA A 144 -8.92 54.00 -19.12
CA ALA A 144 -8.58 55.26 -18.50
C ALA A 144 -8.31 56.26 -19.63
N ALA A 145 -9.26 57.20 -19.83
CA ALA A 145 -9.06 58.38 -20.67
C ALA A 145 -8.22 59.38 -19.88
N GLY A 146 -7.17 59.87 -20.54
CA GLY A 146 -6.34 60.95 -20.02
C GLY A 146 -7.04 62.29 -20.03
N LYS A 147 -6.55 63.15 -19.17
CA LYS A 147 -6.59 64.66 -19.44
C LYS A 147 -5.51 65.37 -18.64
N LYS A 148 -4.70 66.04 -19.38
CA LYS A 148 -3.95 67.26 -19.07
C LYS A 148 -3.06 67.30 -17.83
#